data_11e3957cf624a0ce24b1dc3de7afde94
#
_entry.id   11e3957cf624a0ce24b1dc3de7afde94
#
_cell.length_a   1.000
_cell.length_b   1.000
_cell.length_c   1.000
_cell.angle_alpha   90.00
_cell.angle_beta   90.00
_cell.angle_gamma   90.00
#
_symmetry.space_group_name_H-M   'P 1'
#
loop_
_entity.id
_entity.type
_entity.pdbx_description
1 polymer ?
#
loop_
_entity_poly.entity_id
_entity_poly.type
_entity_poly.pdbx_seq_one_letter_code
_entity_poly.pdbx_strand_id
1 'polypeptide(L)'
;MLVATDVLAQRELTDIPDPDPVAERAVMRVHELAAVNLFASDPDIAKPIQMNFDSEGGLWIAGSEVYPQIKPGQKADDKIVVLRDTDGDGISDRRNVFADGLLIPTGVVPDGPHAAYVAESTRLLYLQDSDRDGVADTREVVLSGFGTEDTHHLIHTLRFGADGCLYFNQSIYI
;
A
#
# COMPACT_ATOMS: atom_id res chain seq x y z
N MET A 1 2.19 40.05 -31.13
CA MET A 1 3.31 39.10 -31.21
C MET A 1 3.33 38.35 -29.89
N LEU A 2 2.67 37.19 -29.85
CA LEU A 2 2.67 36.33 -28.64
C LEU A 2 4.00 35.59 -28.62
N VAL A 3 4.79 35.80 -27.58
CA VAL A 3 5.95 34.98 -27.29
C VAL A 3 5.42 33.74 -26.62
N ALA A 4 5.46 32.62 -27.32
CA ALA A 4 5.23 31.32 -26.71
C ALA A 4 6.41 31.04 -25.74
N THR A 5 6.16 31.08 -24.46
CA THR A 5 7.08 30.51 -23.45
C THR A 5 7.03 28.99 -23.61
N ASP A 6 8.13 28.41 -24.03
CA ASP A 6 8.30 26.96 -24.00
C ASP A 6 8.00 26.45 -22.57
N VAL A 7 6.85 25.81 -22.40
CA VAL A 7 6.55 25.02 -21.22
C VAL A 7 7.40 23.78 -21.35
N LEU A 8 8.51 23.72 -20.64
CA LEU A 8 9.28 22.49 -20.47
C LEU A 8 8.40 21.49 -19.71
N ALA A 9 7.56 20.77 -20.44
CA ALA A 9 6.57 19.86 -19.90
C ALA A 9 7.15 18.52 -19.45
N GLN A 10 8.42 18.25 -19.76
CA GLN A 10 9.15 17.06 -19.26
C GLN A 10 10.60 17.44 -18.95
N ARG A 11 11.01 17.22 -17.72
CA ARG A 11 12.43 17.09 -17.42
C ARG A 11 12.95 15.88 -18.20
N GLU A 12 13.96 16.05 -19.03
CA GLU A 12 14.77 14.92 -19.45
C GLU A 12 15.46 14.38 -18.20
N LEU A 13 14.91 13.30 -17.66
CA LEU A 13 15.47 12.58 -16.50
C LEU A 13 16.65 11.75 -17.00
N THR A 14 17.70 12.41 -17.40
CA THR A 14 18.97 11.77 -17.82
C THR A 14 19.83 11.35 -16.65
N ASP A 15 19.55 11.88 -15.45
CA ASP A 15 20.28 11.59 -14.23
C ASP A 15 19.29 11.59 -13.05
N ILE A 16 18.74 10.43 -12.74
CA ILE A 16 17.88 10.22 -11.58
C ILE A 16 18.82 9.84 -10.43
N PRO A 17 18.98 10.70 -9.41
CA PRO A 17 19.80 10.34 -8.27
C PRO A 17 19.23 9.11 -7.57
N ASP A 18 20.09 8.30 -6.99
CA ASP A 18 19.65 7.21 -6.13
C ASP A 18 18.77 7.76 -5.00
N PRO A 19 17.67 7.06 -4.66
CA PRO A 19 16.77 7.51 -3.60
C PRO A 19 17.49 7.55 -2.26
N ASP A 20 17.43 8.71 -1.60
CA ASP A 20 18.00 8.93 -0.26
C ASP A 20 16.89 9.43 0.67
N PRO A 21 16.22 8.53 1.43
CA PRO A 21 15.11 8.89 2.31
C PRO A 21 15.50 9.89 3.40
N VAL A 22 16.76 9.89 3.83
CA VAL A 22 17.26 10.82 4.85
C VAL A 22 17.39 12.22 4.28
N ALA A 23 17.97 12.34 3.07
CA ALA A 23 18.06 13.60 2.36
C ALA A 23 16.68 14.15 2.01
N GLU A 24 15.75 13.32 1.56
CA GLU A 24 14.38 13.72 1.27
C GLU A 24 13.64 14.22 2.52
N ARG A 25 13.77 13.51 3.65
CA ARG A 25 13.22 13.97 4.92
C ARG A 25 13.78 15.33 5.34
N ALA A 26 15.08 15.56 5.15
CA ALA A 26 15.76 16.79 5.58
C ALA A 26 15.25 18.06 4.87
N VAL A 27 14.68 17.94 3.66
CA VAL A 27 14.13 19.07 2.90
C VAL A 27 12.64 19.28 3.11
N MET A 28 11.95 18.38 3.82
CA MET A 28 10.53 18.53 4.13
C MET A 28 10.32 19.71 5.08
N ARG A 29 9.33 20.55 4.75
CA ARG A 29 8.92 21.66 5.60
C ARG A 29 7.54 21.39 6.16
N VAL A 30 7.43 21.38 7.48
CA VAL A 30 6.18 21.16 8.18
C VAL A 30 5.87 22.34 9.10
N HIS A 31 4.62 22.42 9.56
CA HIS A 31 4.23 23.41 10.55
C HIS A 31 5.02 23.23 11.86
N GLU A 32 5.25 24.32 12.60
CA GLU A 32 6.05 24.33 13.84
C GLU A 32 5.56 23.37 14.94
N LEU A 33 4.26 23.02 14.91
CA LEU A 33 3.66 22.05 15.84
C LEU A 33 3.71 20.60 15.35
N ALA A 34 4.39 20.34 14.24
CA ALA A 34 4.52 19.01 13.65
C ALA A 34 5.99 18.62 13.44
N ALA A 35 6.27 17.33 13.46
CA ALA A 35 7.56 16.77 13.10
C ALA A 35 7.37 15.69 12.04
N VAL A 36 8.36 15.54 11.15
CA VAL A 36 8.42 14.43 10.20
C VAL A 36 9.47 13.45 10.68
N ASN A 37 9.06 12.19 10.82
CA ASN A 37 9.97 11.10 11.07
C ASN A 37 10.01 10.15 9.87
N LEU A 38 11.15 9.49 9.65
CA LEU A 38 11.28 8.43 8.65
C LEU A 38 10.92 7.11 9.33
N PHE A 39 9.68 6.65 9.15
CA PHE A 39 9.19 5.44 9.77
C PHE A 39 9.75 4.18 9.10
N ALA A 40 9.76 4.15 7.76
CA ALA A 40 10.32 3.06 6.96
C ALA A 40 10.64 3.53 5.54
N SER A 41 11.49 2.82 4.86
CA SER A 41 11.86 3.03 3.45
C SER A 41 12.17 1.70 2.78
N ASP A 42 12.48 1.72 1.48
CA ASP A 42 13.01 0.55 0.79
C ASP A 42 14.28 0.02 1.51
N PRO A 43 14.47 -1.29 1.66
CA PRO A 43 13.68 -2.40 1.10
C PRO A 43 12.54 -2.92 2.00
N ASP A 44 12.25 -2.30 3.12
CA ASP A 44 11.21 -2.76 4.04
C ASP A 44 9.81 -2.60 3.44
N ILE A 45 9.63 -1.56 2.63
CA ILE A 45 8.44 -1.30 1.85
C ILE A 45 8.81 -1.17 0.38
N ALA A 46 8.07 -1.86 -0.51
CA ALA A 46 8.26 -1.75 -1.94
C ALA A 46 6.94 -1.36 -2.60
N LYS A 47 6.94 -0.28 -3.40
CA LYS A 47 5.78 0.24 -4.14
C LYS A 47 4.48 0.20 -3.32
N PRO A 48 4.37 0.93 -2.20
CA PRO A 48 3.16 0.95 -1.40
C PRO A 48 2.02 1.60 -2.18
N ILE A 49 0.87 0.92 -2.25
CA ILE A 49 -0.35 1.42 -2.92
C ILE A 49 -1.30 2.03 -1.89
N GLN A 50 -1.50 1.34 -0.77
CA GLN A 50 -2.33 1.81 0.33
C GLN A 50 -1.77 1.32 1.66
N MET A 51 -2.07 2.07 2.72
CA MET A 51 -1.71 1.70 4.09
C MET A 51 -2.80 2.07 5.08
N ASN A 52 -2.88 1.30 6.16
CA ASN A 52 -3.74 1.56 7.33
C ASN A 52 -3.06 1.08 8.60
N PHE A 53 -3.47 1.62 9.75
CA PHE A 53 -3.01 1.14 11.04
C PHE A 53 -4.01 0.17 11.67
N ASP A 54 -3.51 -0.83 12.36
CA ASP A 54 -4.32 -1.66 13.25
C ASP A 54 -4.49 -0.99 14.64
N SER A 55 -5.27 -1.64 15.51
CA SER A 55 -5.56 -1.14 16.86
C SER A 55 -4.35 -1.16 17.82
N GLU A 56 -3.27 -1.82 17.44
CA GLU A 56 -2.03 -1.94 18.22
C GLU A 56 -0.88 -1.09 17.65
N GLY A 57 -1.19 -0.24 16.63
CA GLY A 57 -0.21 0.65 15.99
C GLY A 57 0.61 0.00 14.89
N GLY A 58 0.30 -1.23 14.49
CA GLY A 58 0.93 -1.87 13.34
C GLY A 58 0.50 -1.19 12.03
N LEU A 59 1.47 -0.84 11.19
CA LEU A 59 1.24 -0.27 9.88
C LEU A 59 1.14 -1.38 8.82
N TRP A 60 -0.06 -1.56 8.31
CA TRP A 60 -0.38 -2.52 7.25
C TRP A 60 -0.25 -1.87 5.89
N ILE A 61 0.48 -2.49 4.98
CA ILE A 61 0.82 -1.94 3.68
C ILE A 61 0.46 -2.96 2.60
N ALA A 62 -0.37 -2.54 1.65
CA ALA A 62 -0.56 -3.23 0.38
C ALA A 62 0.51 -2.73 -0.58
N GLY A 63 1.45 -3.60 -0.95
CA GLY A 63 2.52 -3.32 -1.90
C GLY A 63 2.33 -4.11 -3.18
N SER A 64 2.57 -3.48 -4.34
CA SER A 64 2.48 -4.15 -5.63
C SER A 64 3.64 -3.80 -6.54
N GLU A 65 4.57 -4.73 -6.66
CA GLU A 65 5.71 -4.60 -7.57
C GLU A 65 5.31 -4.82 -9.04
N VAL A 66 4.25 -5.62 -9.29
CA VAL A 66 3.77 -5.89 -10.65
C VAL A 66 2.84 -4.81 -11.19
N TYR A 67 2.35 -3.90 -10.34
CA TYR A 67 1.54 -2.77 -10.77
C TYR A 67 2.29 -1.89 -11.79
N PRO A 68 1.69 -1.38 -12.88
CA PRO A 68 0.26 -1.49 -13.21
C PRO A 68 -0.14 -2.75 -13.96
N GLN A 69 0.78 -3.53 -14.46
CA GLN A 69 0.49 -4.71 -15.28
C GLN A 69 1.47 -5.85 -15.00
N ILE A 70 0.91 -7.03 -14.76
CA ILE A 70 1.69 -8.27 -14.78
C ILE A 70 2.07 -8.62 -16.22
N LYS A 71 3.33 -8.96 -16.45
CA LYS A 71 3.82 -9.38 -17.77
C LYS A 71 3.47 -10.84 -18.03
N PRO A 72 3.29 -11.26 -19.30
CA PRO A 72 3.09 -12.67 -19.64
C PRO A 72 4.22 -13.54 -19.07
N GLY A 73 3.85 -14.59 -18.34
CA GLY A 73 4.80 -15.50 -17.67
C GLY A 73 5.40 -14.99 -16.35
N GLN A 74 5.10 -13.76 -15.94
CA GLN A 74 5.47 -13.26 -14.62
C GLN A 74 4.56 -13.88 -13.56
N LYS A 75 5.12 -14.29 -12.43
CA LYS A 75 4.36 -14.74 -11.27
C LYS A 75 3.85 -13.52 -10.50
N ALA A 76 2.59 -13.54 -10.10
CA ALA A 76 2.07 -12.61 -9.11
C ALA A 76 2.65 -12.99 -7.74
N ASP A 77 3.31 -12.05 -7.07
CA ASP A 77 3.95 -12.26 -5.77
C ASP A 77 3.94 -10.96 -4.94
N ASP A 78 2.91 -10.16 -5.15
CA ASP A 78 2.68 -8.96 -4.36
C ASP A 78 2.26 -9.31 -2.94
N LYS A 79 2.46 -8.37 -2.01
CA LYS A 79 2.45 -8.67 -0.59
C LYS A 79 1.61 -7.69 0.22
N ILE A 80 1.10 -8.20 1.34
CA ILE A 80 0.70 -7.38 2.48
C ILE A 80 1.83 -7.47 3.51
N VAL A 81 2.38 -6.32 3.87
CA VAL A 81 3.46 -6.19 4.84
C VAL A 81 2.93 -5.46 6.07
N VAL A 82 3.33 -5.91 7.25
CA VAL A 82 3.04 -5.23 8.51
C VAL A 82 4.34 -4.76 9.13
N LEU A 83 4.41 -3.47 9.42
CA LEU A 83 5.53 -2.83 10.09
C LEU A 83 5.13 -2.43 11.50
N ARG A 84 6.04 -2.59 12.46
CA ARG A 84 5.84 -2.16 13.84
C ARG A 84 7.06 -1.41 14.35
N ASP A 85 6.80 -0.40 15.13
CA ASP A 85 7.74 0.28 16.02
C ASP A 85 7.52 -0.31 17.41
N THR A 86 8.45 -1.14 17.89
CA THR A 86 8.25 -1.89 19.14
C THR A 86 8.85 -1.18 20.34
N ASP A 87 9.73 -0.21 20.14
CA ASP A 87 10.39 0.57 21.20
C ASP A 87 9.87 2.02 21.31
N GLY A 88 9.03 2.46 20.37
CA GLY A 88 8.35 3.75 20.43
C GLY A 88 9.20 4.94 20.00
N ASP A 89 10.26 4.70 19.22
CA ASP A 89 11.16 5.76 18.73
C ASP A 89 10.66 6.43 17.44
N GLY A 90 9.59 5.90 16.85
CA GLY A 90 8.97 6.38 15.61
C GLY A 90 9.62 5.82 14.35
N ILE A 91 10.45 4.78 14.47
CA ILE A 91 11.06 4.06 13.36
C ILE A 91 10.62 2.60 13.45
N SER A 92 10.27 1.99 12.32
CA SER A 92 9.91 0.58 12.33
C SER A 92 11.14 -0.29 12.56
N ASP A 93 11.08 -1.15 13.57
CA ASP A 93 12.12 -2.12 13.92
C ASP A 93 11.69 -3.57 13.66
N ARG A 94 10.43 -3.80 13.31
CA ARG A 94 9.90 -5.12 12.98
C ARG A 94 9.11 -5.09 11.70
N ARG A 95 9.50 -5.95 10.75
CA ARG A 95 8.82 -6.17 9.48
C ARG A 95 8.32 -7.61 9.40
N ASN A 96 7.07 -7.78 9.00
CA ASN A 96 6.48 -9.08 8.77
C ASN A 96 5.74 -9.11 7.41
N VAL A 97 5.88 -10.19 6.64
CA VAL A 97 5.06 -10.46 5.46
C VAL A 97 3.82 -11.22 5.92
N PHE A 98 2.70 -10.52 6.03
CA PHE A 98 1.44 -11.10 6.46
C PHE A 98 0.82 -12.00 5.40
N ALA A 99 0.90 -11.62 4.14
CA ALA A 99 0.45 -12.43 3.01
C ALA A 99 1.28 -12.12 1.77
N ASP A 100 1.50 -13.13 0.93
CA ASP A 100 2.19 -13.05 -0.36
C ASP A 100 1.38 -13.71 -1.48
N GLY A 101 1.95 -13.76 -2.68
CA GLY A 101 1.31 -14.39 -3.83
C GLY A 101 0.03 -13.69 -4.28
N LEU A 102 -0.13 -12.41 -3.97
CA LEU A 102 -1.26 -11.58 -4.36
C LEU A 102 -1.03 -10.97 -5.75
N LEU A 103 -2.13 -10.64 -6.43
CA LEU A 103 -2.09 -9.95 -7.72
C LEU A 103 -2.62 -8.53 -7.56
N ILE A 104 -1.73 -7.56 -7.59
CA ILE A 104 -2.04 -6.13 -7.53
C ILE A 104 -3.01 -5.83 -6.37
N PRO A 105 -2.59 -6.03 -5.11
CA PRO A 105 -3.39 -5.60 -3.97
C PRO A 105 -3.42 -4.07 -3.93
N THR A 106 -4.61 -3.52 -4.01
CA THR A 106 -4.89 -2.08 -4.12
C THR A 106 -5.45 -1.48 -2.84
N GLY A 107 -5.67 -2.32 -1.84
CA GLY A 107 -6.17 -1.88 -0.55
C GLY A 107 -6.01 -2.92 0.54
N VAL A 108 -5.76 -2.45 1.75
CA VAL A 108 -5.75 -3.26 2.96
C VAL A 108 -6.39 -2.48 4.10
N VAL A 109 -7.26 -3.13 4.86
CA VAL A 109 -7.77 -2.59 6.12
C VAL A 109 -7.74 -3.69 7.18
N PRO A 110 -6.98 -3.49 8.26
CA PRO A 110 -6.91 -4.46 9.34
C PRO A 110 -8.26 -4.65 10.05
N ASP A 111 -8.54 -5.89 10.42
CA ASP A 111 -9.60 -6.27 11.34
C ASP A 111 -8.95 -6.82 12.62
N GLY A 112 -8.40 -5.89 13.41
CA GLY A 112 -7.49 -6.18 14.52
C GLY A 112 -6.07 -6.53 14.05
N PRO A 113 -5.21 -7.08 14.92
CA PRO A 113 -3.80 -7.33 14.64
C PRO A 113 -3.52 -8.64 13.88
N HIS A 114 -4.53 -9.49 13.66
CA HIS A 114 -4.37 -10.84 13.13
C HIS A 114 -5.26 -11.13 11.91
N ALA A 115 -5.95 -10.12 11.38
CA ALA A 115 -6.80 -10.27 10.21
C ALA A 115 -6.88 -8.99 9.40
N ALA A 116 -7.22 -9.09 8.11
CA ALA A 116 -7.44 -7.93 7.26
C ALA A 116 -8.36 -8.25 6.09
N TYR A 117 -9.11 -7.24 5.67
CA TYR A 117 -9.70 -7.21 4.34
C TYR A 117 -8.71 -6.66 3.34
N VAL A 118 -8.57 -7.34 2.20
CA VAL A 118 -7.63 -6.98 1.13
C VAL A 118 -8.37 -6.88 -0.19
N ALA A 119 -8.28 -5.72 -0.84
CA ALA A 119 -8.70 -5.54 -2.22
C ALA A 119 -7.60 -6.08 -3.13
N GLU A 120 -7.91 -7.10 -3.91
CA GLU A 120 -6.98 -7.74 -4.84
C GLU A 120 -7.61 -7.85 -6.22
N SER A 121 -7.18 -7.05 -7.16
CA SER A 121 -7.67 -7.05 -8.54
C SER A 121 -9.20 -7.14 -8.64
N THR A 122 -9.76 -8.34 -8.86
CA THR A 122 -11.19 -8.60 -9.04
C THR A 122 -11.93 -9.04 -7.78
N ARG A 123 -11.24 -9.06 -6.63
CA ARG A 123 -11.75 -9.69 -5.41
C ARG A 123 -11.54 -8.82 -4.18
N LEU A 124 -12.45 -8.98 -3.23
CA LEU A 124 -12.24 -8.61 -1.84
C LEU A 124 -11.98 -9.89 -1.06
N LEU A 125 -10.81 -9.99 -0.47
CA LEU A 125 -10.39 -11.12 0.35
C LEU A 125 -10.52 -10.77 1.84
N TYR A 126 -10.78 -11.78 2.67
CA TYR A 126 -10.53 -11.75 4.10
C TYR A 126 -9.40 -12.72 4.41
N LEU A 127 -8.33 -12.18 4.98
CA LEU A 127 -7.12 -12.91 5.35
C LEU A 127 -7.03 -12.98 6.88
N GLN A 128 -6.70 -14.15 7.42
CA GLN A 128 -6.59 -14.33 8.86
C GLN A 128 -5.38 -15.18 9.22
N ASP A 129 -4.67 -14.75 10.24
CA ASP A 129 -3.63 -15.45 10.98
C ASP A 129 -4.28 -16.07 12.22
N SER A 130 -4.62 -17.36 12.16
CA SER A 130 -5.36 -18.05 13.22
C SER A 130 -4.47 -18.64 14.31
N ASP A 131 -3.21 -18.90 13.99
CA ASP A 131 -2.22 -19.44 14.94
C ASP A 131 -1.30 -18.37 15.55
N ARG A 132 -1.43 -17.11 15.08
CA ARG A 132 -0.72 -15.92 15.55
C ARG A 132 0.80 -15.94 15.34
N ASP A 133 1.22 -16.56 14.26
CA ASP A 133 2.63 -16.56 13.86
C ASP A 133 3.01 -15.31 13.05
N GLY A 134 2.01 -14.50 12.68
CA GLY A 134 2.13 -13.26 11.92
C GLY A 134 1.92 -13.44 10.41
N VAL A 135 1.59 -14.63 9.95
CA VAL A 135 1.33 -14.95 8.55
C VAL A 135 -0.11 -15.42 8.39
N ALA A 136 -0.82 -14.93 7.38
CA ALA A 136 -2.18 -15.38 7.10
C ALA A 136 -2.19 -16.84 6.63
N ASP A 137 -2.82 -17.71 7.41
CA ASP A 137 -3.01 -19.11 7.10
C ASP A 137 -4.37 -19.40 6.43
N THR A 138 -5.31 -18.45 6.48
CA THR A 138 -6.60 -18.57 5.80
C THR A 138 -6.82 -17.42 4.81
N ARG A 139 -7.47 -17.74 3.69
CA ARG A 139 -7.86 -16.78 2.64
C ARG A 139 -9.27 -17.08 2.18
N GLU A 140 -10.19 -16.16 2.43
CA GLU A 140 -11.58 -16.26 2.02
C GLU A 140 -11.90 -15.17 0.99
N VAL A 141 -12.63 -15.54 -0.08
CA VAL A 141 -13.16 -14.57 -1.05
C VAL A 141 -14.51 -14.07 -0.53
N VAL A 142 -14.55 -12.84 -0.05
CA VAL A 142 -15.75 -12.20 0.48
C VAL A 142 -16.65 -11.70 -0.64
N LEU A 143 -16.04 -11.02 -1.62
CA LEU A 143 -16.71 -10.51 -2.82
C LEU A 143 -15.84 -10.74 -4.05
N SER A 144 -16.46 -10.90 -5.21
CA SER A 144 -15.76 -11.03 -6.49
C SER A 144 -16.58 -10.43 -7.63
N GLY A 145 -15.95 -10.32 -8.81
CA GLY A 145 -16.60 -9.80 -10.02
C GLY A 145 -16.37 -8.32 -10.26
N PHE A 146 -15.38 -7.73 -9.58
CA PHE A 146 -14.95 -6.37 -9.88
C PHE A 146 -14.22 -6.31 -11.23
N GLY A 147 -14.43 -5.22 -11.98
CA GLY A 147 -13.81 -5.02 -13.29
C GLY A 147 -12.30 -4.78 -13.21
N THR A 148 -11.61 -5.10 -14.30
CA THR A 148 -10.16 -4.93 -14.45
C THR A 148 -9.78 -4.30 -15.79
N GLU A 149 -10.71 -3.64 -16.44
CA GLU A 149 -10.53 -3.00 -17.76
C GLU A 149 -9.46 -1.93 -17.71
N ASP A 150 -9.29 -1.31 -16.55
CA ASP A 150 -8.19 -0.38 -16.26
C ASP A 150 -7.63 -0.67 -14.87
N THR A 151 -6.35 -1.07 -14.81
CA THR A 151 -5.67 -1.40 -13.55
C THR A 151 -5.49 -0.23 -12.60
N HIS A 152 -5.62 1.01 -13.08
CA HIS A 152 -5.62 2.21 -12.24
C HIS A 152 -6.96 2.41 -11.51
N HIS A 153 -7.98 1.62 -11.88
CA HIS A 153 -9.36 1.78 -11.44
C HIS A 153 -9.93 0.50 -10.81
N LEU A 154 -9.08 -0.34 -10.26
CA LEU A 154 -9.50 -1.53 -9.50
C LEU A 154 -10.26 -1.15 -8.23
N ILE A 155 -10.84 -2.15 -7.56
CA ILE A 155 -11.36 -1.96 -6.20
C ILE A 155 -10.25 -1.43 -5.27
N HIS A 156 -10.50 -0.36 -4.52
CA HIS A 156 -9.47 0.31 -3.69
C HIS A 156 -10.07 1.08 -2.52
N THR A 157 -9.20 1.68 -1.70
CA THR A 157 -9.56 2.59 -0.61
C THR A 157 -10.47 1.94 0.42
N LEU A 158 -10.02 0.79 0.96
CA LEU A 158 -10.76 0.11 2.01
C LEU A 158 -10.70 0.91 3.32
N ARG A 159 -11.87 1.11 3.96
CA ARG A 159 -11.97 1.80 5.24
C ARG A 159 -13.17 1.31 6.05
N PHE A 160 -13.00 1.14 7.35
CA PHE A 160 -14.15 1.01 8.25
C PHE A 160 -14.74 2.38 8.54
N GLY A 161 -16.05 2.49 8.43
CA GLY A 161 -16.82 3.63 8.91
C GLY A 161 -17.06 3.56 10.41
N ALA A 162 -17.48 4.69 10.98
CA ALA A 162 -17.85 4.76 12.40
C ALA A 162 -19.06 3.88 12.76
N ASP A 163 -19.82 3.46 11.77
CA ASP A 163 -20.96 2.55 11.86
C ASP A 163 -20.56 1.06 11.82
N GLY A 164 -19.25 0.76 11.70
CA GLY A 164 -18.72 -0.59 11.58
C GLY A 164 -18.85 -1.20 10.17
N CYS A 165 -19.35 -0.45 9.19
CA CYS A 165 -19.43 -0.91 7.81
C CYS A 165 -18.08 -0.75 7.11
N LEU A 166 -17.76 -1.71 6.22
CA LEU A 166 -16.62 -1.61 5.33
C LEU A 166 -16.99 -0.83 4.07
N TYR A 167 -16.30 0.28 3.84
CA TYR A 167 -16.42 1.14 2.67
C TYR A 167 -15.26 0.94 1.73
N PHE A 168 -15.54 0.94 0.44
CA PHE A 168 -14.54 0.89 -0.61
C PHE A 168 -15.03 1.58 -1.89
N ASN A 169 -14.11 1.89 -2.77
CA ASN A 169 -14.39 2.46 -4.09
C ASN A 169 -14.05 1.46 -5.19
N GLN A 170 -14.83 1.51 -6.25
CA GLN A 170 -14.48 0.98 -7.56
C GLN A 170 -14.71 2.09 -8.59
N SER A 171 -13.88 2.14 -9.62
CA SER A 171 -14.02 3.13 -10.65
C SER A 171 -15.22 2.87 -11.57
N ILE A 172 -15.42 3.84 -12.47
CA ILE A 172 -16.55 3.94 -13.41
C ILE A 172 -16.54 2.91 -14.55
N TYR A 173 -15.44 2.20 -14.76
CA TYR A 173 -15.39 1.13 -15.76
C TYR A 173 -15.89 -0.17 -15.12
N ILE A 174 -17.13 -0.52 -15.48
CA ILE A 174 -17.81 -1.76 -15.08
C ILE A 174 -17.82 -2.69 -16.27
#